data_9e53124ced63d38329d6260818351c63
#
_entry.id   9e53124ced63d38329d6260818351c63
#
_cell.length_a   1.000
_cell.length_b   1.000
_cell.length_c   1.000
_cell.angle_alpha   90.00
_cell.angle_beta   90.00
_cell.angle_gamma   90.00
#
_symmetry.space_group_name_H-M   'P 1'
#
loop_
_entity.id
_entity.type
_entity.pdbx_description
1 polymer ?
#
loop_
_entity_poly.entity_id
_entity_poly.type
_entity_poly.pdbx_seq_one_letter_code
_entity_poly.pdbx_strand_id
1 'polypeptide(L)'
;MKLQLFKFINNHKDNWKELLQQPPYSLIIKEDDTYMLLKYNQLESDFSKKIVRECRGIILDKETLKVVSFPFTKFFNQIEPYAVKIDWKSARVLDKIDGSLISLWYDRGCWHWSTSGNIDASKTEFSVTDLIQLRCPVKTWQELIELADNYNNIDWEKLDKNCTYMFELVSPYTKVVIPYPYIRLHHLATRNNITYQEEEQDIGICKPHSYPIHTLEDCVAAAEHLSKDYEGFVVVDKNYHRVKIKNPTYLMMHRMANNGQITLKAVLALLETNDQEEFLSYFPECKPLFKTVQDILLSYEAEMLADVALYKPQLDTLSRKEMVSLVSNNSKWKDFIFKQLWSKEPQAPMEYLWGTVRGRLLERVKNDPHLIEFLSK
;
A
#
# COMPACT_ATOMS: atom_id res chain seq x y z
N MET A 1 -1.30 -16.31 19.43
CA MET A 1 -1.97 -16.71 18.15
C MET A 1 -0.90 -17.13 17.15
N LYS A 2 -1.03 -18.24 16.41
CA LYS A 2 -0.06 -18.56 15.34
C LYS A 2 -0.55 -17.97 14.04
N LEU A 3 0.30 -17.19 13.35
CA LEU A 3 0.01 -16.66 12.03
C LEU A 3 -0.16 -17.78 11.00
N GLN A 4 -1.04 -17.61 10.02
CA GLN A 4 -1.21 -18.58 8.93
C GLN A 4 0.04 -18.61 8.06
N LEU A 5 0.75 -17.48 7.94
CA LEU A 5 2.06 -17.39 7.29
C LEU A 5 3.03 -18.48 7.82
N PHE A 6 3.20 -18.60 9.13
CA PHE A 6 4.12 -19.61 9.69
C PHE A 6 3.64 -21.05 9.54
N LYS A 7 2.32 -21.28 9.56
CA LYS A 7 1.77 -22.60 9.23
C LYS A 7 2.12 -22.98 7.80
N PHE A 8 1.98 -22.02 6.89
CA PHE A 8 2.29 -22.23 5.48
C PHE A 8 3.79 -22.49 5.26
N ILE A 9 4.67 -21.68 5.84
CA ILE A 9 6.13 -21.85 5.78
C ILE A 9 6.52 -23.23 6.27
N ASN A 10 5.97 -23.66 7.42
CA ASN A 10 6.29 -24.99 7.98
C ASN A 10 5.83 -26.15 7.10
N ASN A 11 4.73 -25.98 6.36
CA ASN A 11 4.20 -27.01 5.47
C ASN A 11 4.93 -27.07 4.11
N HIS A 12 5.62 -25.99 3.71
CA HIS A 12 6.24 -25.84 2.38
C HIS A 12 7.69 -25.36 2.49
N LYS A 13 8.47 -26.00 3.37
CA LYS A 13 9.82 -25.54 3.78
C LYS A 13 10.75 -25.16 2.63
N ASP A 14 10.71 -25.88 1.53
CA ASP A 14 11.68 -25.73 0.44
C ASP A 14 11.26 -24.68 -0.61
N ASN A 15 9.96 -24.43 -0.78
CA ASN A 15 9.44 -23.60 -1.87
C ASN A 15 8.34 -22.61 -1.46
N TRP A 16 8.19 -22.32 -0.17
CA TRP A 16 7.12 -21.47 0.33
C TRP A 16 7.12 -20.04 -0.27
N LYS A 17 8.29 -19.47 -0.57
CA LYS A 17 8.39 -18.15 -1.20
C LYS A 17 7.78 -18.16 -2.60
N GLU A 18 8.19 -19.13 -3.42
CA GLU A 18 7.68 -19.28 -4.78
C GLU A 18 6.16 -19.48 -4.79
N LEU A 19 5.65 -20.32 -3.90
CA LEU A 19 4.22 -20.58 -3.76
C LEU A 19 3.44 -19.34 -3.31
N LEU A 20 3.99 -18.52 -2.39
CA LEU A 20 3.35 -17.29 -1.95
C LEU A 20 3.36 -16.18 -3.02
N GLN A 21 4.29 -16.23 -3.96
CA GLN A 21 4.34 -15.29 -5.10
C GLN A 21 3.40 -15.68 -6.24
N GLN A 22 2.82 -16.89 -6.21
CA GLN A 22 1.86 -17.36 -7.20
C GLN A 22 0.39 -17.19 -6.73
N PRO A 23 -0.58 -17.15 -7.65
CA PRO A 23 -1.98 -17.20 -7.28
C PRO A 23 -2.30 -18.46 -6.43
N PRO A 24 -3.20 -18.38 -5.45
CA PRO A 24 -4.07 -17.24 -5.14
C PRO A 24 -3.45 -16.22 -4.19
N TYR A 25 -2.21 -16.38 -3.77
CA TYR A 25 -1.58 -15.50 -2.79
C TYR A 25 -1.02 -14.24 -3.45
N SER A 26 -0.25 -14.38 -4.54
CA SER A 26 0.38 -13.32 -5.32
C SER A 26 1.06 -12.26 -4.44
N LEU A 27 1.84 -12.72 -3.42
CA LEU A 27 2.53 -11.80 -2.52
C LEU A 27 3.78 -11.23 -3.20
N ILE A 28 4.04 -9.97 -2.91
CA ILE A 28 5.31 -9.32 -3.20
C ILE A 28 6.24 -9.59 -2.02
N ILE A 29 7.39 -10.19 -2.30
CA ILE A 29 8.44 -10.46 -1.32
C ILE A 29 9.65 -9.61 -1.69
N LYS A 30 10.03 -8.69 -0.80
CA LYS A 30 11.25 -7.88 -0.94
C LYS A 30 12.25 -8.29 0.12
N GLU A 31 13.52 -8.36 -0.26
CA GLU A 31 14.60 -8.75 0.63
C GLU A 31 15.75 -7.78 0.55
N ASP A 32 16.38 -7.52 1.68
CA ASP A 32 17.75 -6.98 1.76
C ASP A 32 18.70 -8.04 2.31
N ASP A 33 19.89 -7.65 2.77
CA ASP A 33 20.87 -8.59 3.31
C ASP A 33 20.37 -9.30 4.58
N THR A 34 19.52 -8.66 5.37
CA THR A 34 19.13 -9.10 6.72
C THR A 34 17.67 -9.48 6.84
N TYR A 35 16.80 -8.74 6.18
CA TYR A 35 15.35 -8.80 6.39
C TYR A 35 14.59 -9.16 5.12
N MET A 36 13.35 -9.58 5.32
CA MET A 36 12.39 -9.90 4.26
C MET A 36 11.04 -9.27 4.60
N LEU A 37 10.50 -8.47 3.69
CA LEU A 37 9.18 -7.88 3.76
C LEU A 37 8.21 -8.66 2.87
N LEU A 38 7.03 -9.01 3.42
CA LEU A 38 5.95 -9.62 2.66
C LEU A 38 4.75 -8.67 2.61
N LYS A 39 4.28 -8.42 1.39
CA LYS A 39 3.13 -7.55 1.11
C LYS A 39 2.22 -8.21 0.07
N TYR A 40 0.91 -8.07 0.25
CA TYR A 40 -0.03 -8.48 -0.80
C TYR A 40 0.10 -7.60 -2.04
N ASN A 41 -0.17 -8.19 -3.21
CA ASN A 41 -0.42 -7.45 -4.44
C ASN A 41 -1.88 -6.99 -4.44
N GLN A 42 -2.12 -5.71 -4.71
CA GLN A 42 -3.44 -5.11 -4.60
C GLN A 42 -4.44 -5.63 -5.66
N LEU A 43 -3.94 -6.03 -6.84
CA LEU A 43 -4.75 -6.47 -7.96
C LEU A 43 -4.93 -8.00 -8.01
N GLU A 44 -3.92 -8.75 -7.57
CA GLU A 44 -3.84 -10.19 -7.84
C GLU A 44 -4.06 -11.06 -6.61
N SER A 45 -3.81 -10.52 -5.41
CA SER A 45 -3.94 -11.31 -4.19
C SER A 45 -5.41 -11.58 -3.84
N ASP A 46 -5.72 -12.84 -3.56
CA ASP A 46 -7.05 -13.25 -3.06
C ASP A 46 -7.21 -12.91 -1.57
N PHE A 47 -7.93 -11.84 -1.26
CA PHE A 47 -8.20 -11.42 0.12
C PHE A 47 -9.12 -12.35 0.91
N SER A 48 -9.71 -13.39 0.30
CA SER A 48 -10.34 -14.48 1.06
C SER A 48 -9.32 -15.25 1.91
N LYS A 49 -8.06 -15.28 1.48
CA LYS A 49 -6.97 -15.98 2.17
C LYS A 49 -6.46 -15.17 3.36
N LYS A 50 -6.56 -15.75 4.55
CA LYS A 50 -6.09 -15.09 5.78
C LYS A 50 -4.60 -14.74 5.72
N ILE A 51 -3.77 -15.60 5.10
CA ILE A 51 -2.34 -15.36 4.92
C ILE A 51 -2.06 -14.09 4.11
N VAL A 52 -2.84 -13.81 3.06
CA VAL A 52 -2.75 -12.58 2.29
C VAL A 52 -3.03 -11.37 3.17
N ARG A 53 -4.08 -11.44 3.98
CA ARG A 53 -4.44 -10.35 4.90
C ARG A 53 -3.41 -10.10 6.00
N GLU A 54 -2.66 -11.13 6.41
CA GLU A 54 -1.54 -11.02 7.37
C GLU A 54 -0.35 -10.28 6.74
N CYS A 55 -0.14 -10.41 5.42
CA CYS A 55 1.00 -9.85 4.71
C CYS A 55 0.70 -8.43 4.17
N ARG A 56 0.75 -7.44 5.06
CA ARG A 56 0.62 -6.01 4.73
C ARG A 56 1.87 -5.23 5.17
N GLY A 57 3.05 -5.70 4.71
CA GLY A 57 4.32 -5.12 5.13
C GLY A 57 4.88 -5.75 6.41
N ILE A 58 4.54 -7.01 6.68
CA ILE A 58 5.21 -7.78 7.74
C ILE A 58 6.66 -7.99 7.37
N ILE A 59 7.58 -7.77 8.33
CA ILE A 59 9.02 -7.95 8.13
C ILE A 59 9.53 -9.07 9.02
N LEU A 60 10.26 -9.99 8.41
CA LEU A 60 10.90 -11.11 9.05
C LEU A 60 12.43 -10.97 8.97
N ASP A 61 13.14 -11.42 10.01
CA ASP A 61 14.56 -11.72 9.90
C ASP A 61 14.75 -12.93 8.97
N LYS A 62 15.64 -12.83 7.99
CA LYS A 62 15.78 -13.84 6.92
C LYS A 62 16.32 -15.18 7.42
N GLU A 63 17.21 -15.17 8.42
CA GLU A 63 17.87 -16.37 8.93
C GLU A 63 16.95 -17.13 9.88
N THR A 64 16.32 -16.42 10.80
CA THR A 64 15.53 -17.01 11.88
C THR A 64 14.04 -17.09 11.58
N LEU A 65 13.57 -16.37 10.57
CA LEU A 65 12.16 -16.13 10.25
C LEU A 65 11.37 -15.50 11.41
N LYS A 66 12.06 -14.90 12.39
CA LYS A 66 11.43 -14.17 13.48
C LYS A 66 10.77 -12.90 12.94
N VAL A 67 9.56 -12.61 13.41
CA VAL A 67 8.90 -11.34 13.13
C VAL A 67 9.63 -10.21 13.84
N VAL A 68 10.13 -9.24 13.09
CA VAL A 68 10.75 -8.02 13.62
C VAL A 68 9.83 -6.81 13.49
N SER A 69 8.93 -6.82 12.51
CA SER A 69 7.86 -5.81 12.36
C SER A 69 6.56 -6.46 11.91
N PHE A 70 5.47 -6.18 12.63
CA PHE A 70 4.13 -6.64 12.28
C PHE A 70 3.12 -5.50 12.34
N PRO A 71 3.00 -4.71 11.27
CA PRO A 71 2.00 -3.64 11.20
C PRO A 71 0.57 -4.19 11.10
N PHE A 72 -0.39 -3.32 10.77
CA PHE A 72 -1.78 -3.74 10.60
C PHE A 72 -1.93 -4.86 9.57
N THR A 73 -2.70 -5.88 9.92
CA THR A 73 -3.27 -6.78 8.90
C THR A 73 -4.25 -6.01 8.02
N LYS A 74 -4.56 -6.51 6.82
CA LYS A 74 -5.60 -5.91 5.98
C LYS A 74 -6.93 -5.89 6.74
N PHE A 75 -7.53 -4.72 6.88
CA PHE A 75 -8.92 -4.53 7.30
C PHE A 75 -9.67 -3.77 6.22
N PHE A 76 -10.98 -3.92 6.21
CA PHE A 76 -11.85 -3.67 5.08
C PHE A 76 -12.79 -2.51 5.36
N ASN A 77 -13.37 -1.95 4.29
CA ASN A 77 -14.49 -1.06 4.44
C ASN A 77 -15.70 -1.86 4.93
N GLN A 78 -16.54 -1.23 5.72
CA GLN A 78 -17.67 -1.88 6.41
C GLN A 78 -18.59 -2.68 5.47
N ILE A 79 -18.72 -2.25 4.21
CA ILE A 79 -19.55 -2.88 3.18
C ILE A 79 -18.83 -3.98 2.39
N GLU A 80 -17.52 -4.15 2.54
CA GLU A 80 -16.76 -5.16 1.80
C GLU A 80 -17.02 -6.57 2.36
N PRO A 81 -16.96 -7.63 1.51
CA PRO A 81 -17.33 -9.01 1.89
C PRO A 81 -16.53 -9.57 3.07
N TYR A 82 -15.31 -9.10 3.25
CA TYR A 82 -14.40 -9.59 4.31
C TYR A 82 -14.32 -8.67 5.53
N ALA A 83 -15.22 -7.68 5.62
CA ALA A 83 -15.32 -6.82 6.79
C ALA A 83 -15.68 -7.64 8.04
N VAL A 84 -14.95 -7.40 9.13
CA VAL A 84 -15.22 -8.07 10.39
C VAL A 84 -16.43 -7.44 11.07
N LYS A 85 -17.17 -8.23 11.84
CA LYS A 85 -18.25 -7.71 12.69
C LYS A 85 -17.65 -7.01 13.90
N ILE A 86 -17.97 -5.74 14.09
CA ILE A 86 -17.53 -4.92 15.22
C ILE A 86 -18.42 -5.16 16.43
N ASP A 87 -17.81 -5.29 17.61
CA ASP A 87 -18.52 -5.20 18.90
C ASP A 87 -18.72 -3.73 19.27
N TRP A 88 -19.84 -3.17 18.85
CA TRP A 88 -20.18 -1.75 19.08
C TRP A 88 -20.27 -1.34 20.53
N LYS A 89 -20.45 -2.28 21.47
CA LYS A 89 -20.44 -1.98 22.93
C LYS A 89 -19.06 -1.55 23.42
N SER A 90 -18.02 -1.94 22.73
CA SER A 90 -16.62 -1.64 23.07
C SER A 90 -15.89 -0.84 21.99
N ALA A 91 -16.59 -0.47 20.92
CA ALA A 91 -16.01 0.21 19.80
C ALA A 91 -15.61 1.65 20.11
N ARG A 92 -14.50 2.07 19.52
CA ARG A 92 -14.07 3.47 19.43
C ARG A 92 -14.10 3.87 17.95
N VAL A 93 -14.69 5.03 17.68
CA VAL A 93 -14.72 5.63 16.35
C VAL A 93 -13.65 6.70 16.28
N LEU A 94 -12.66 6.50 15.43
CA LEU A 94 -11.47 7.33 15.32
C LEU A 94 -11.43 8.02 13.97
N ASP A 95 -10.80 9.21 13.90
CA ASP A 95 -10.46 9.82 12.61
C ASP A 95 -9.70 8.84 11.73
N LYS A 96 -10.09 8.74 10.46
CA LYS A 96 -9.24 8.13 9.44
C LYS A 96 -8.32 9.21 8.88
N ILE A 97 -7.10 9.25 9.40
CA ILE A 97 -6.06 10.17 8.94
C ILE A 97 -5.64 9.76 7.52
N ASP A 98 -5.59 10.73 6.61
CA ASP A 98 -5.22 10.54 5.21
C ASP A 98 -3.73 10.86 5.00
N GLY A 99 -2.89 9.86 5.10
CA GLY A 99 -1.44 10.02 4.99
C GLY A 99 -0.73 8.75 4.50
N SER A 100 0.44 8.52 5.04
CA SER A 100 1.25 7.35 4.72
C SER A 100 1.53 6.52 5.96
N LEU A 101 1.18 5.22 5.89
CA LEU A 101 1.44 4.28 6.98
C LEU A 101 2.94 4.02 7.11
N ILE A 102 3.48 4.37 8.26
CA ILE A 102 4.89 4.18 8.64
C ILE A 102 4.93 3.27 9.87
N SER A 103 5.94 2.43 9.95
CA SER A 103 6.17 1.55 11.09
C SER A 103 7.55 1.76 11.69
N LEU A 104 7.61 1.81 13.03
CA LEU A 104 8.84 1.84 13.82
C LEU A 104 8.98 0.51 14.55
N TRP A 105 10.15 -0.11 14.46
CA TRP A 105 10.45 -1.39 15.09
C TRP A 105 11.92 -1.49 15.47
N TYR A 106 12.26 -2.38 16.39
CA TYR A 106 13.61 -2.53 16.94
C TYR A 106 14.18 -3.91 16.62
N ASP A 107 15.41 -3.92 16.10
CA ASP A 107 16.21 -5.14 15.98
C ASP A 107 17.71 -4.81 15.98
N ARG A 108 18.55 -5.80 16.38
CA ARG A 108 20.02 -5.71 16.33
C ARG A 108 20.62 -4.41 16.91
N GLY A 109 20.02 -3.91 17.99
CA GLY A 109 20.56 -2.76 18.73
C GLY A 109 20.05 -1.40 18.29
N CYS A 110 19.24 -1.28 17.23
CA CYS A 110 18.73 0.00 16.73
C CYS A 110 17.24 -0.03 16.37
N TRP A 111 16.67 1.17 16.31
CA TRP A 111 15.32 1.41 15.81
C TRP A 111 15.35 1.59 14.29
N HIS A 112 14.37 1.04 13.62
CA HIS A 112 14.21 1.07 12.17
C HIS A 112 12.87 1.68 11.80
N TRP A 113 12.86 2.51 10.78
CA TRP A 113 11.64 2.98 10.13
C TRP A 113 11.40 2.22 8.83
N SER A 114 10.17 1.81 8.60
CA SER A 114 9.73 1.15 7.36
C SER A 114 8.40 1.71 6.87
N THR A 115 8.11 1.50 5.59
CA THR A 115 6.78 1.77 5.02
C THR A 115 6.05 0.45 4.79
N SER A 116 4.77 0.50 4.39
CA SER A 116 4.03 -0.73 4.05
C SER A 116 4.62 -1.51 2.86
N GLY A 117 5.55 -0.94 2.11
CA GLY A 117 6.13 -1.54 0.91
C GLY A 117 7.65 -1.61 0.88
N ASN A 118 8.35 -1.06 1.88
CA ASN A 118 9.81 -1.03 1.90
C ASN A 118 10.34 -1.25 3.31
N ILE A 119 11.41 -2.05 3.41
CA ILE A 119 12.03 -2.48 4.67
C ILE A 119 12.67 -1.30 5.39
N ASP A 120 13.38 -0.45 4.64
CA ASP A 120 14.23 0.61 5.17
C ASP A 120 13.80 1.97 4.61
N ALA A 121 13.22 2.81 5.46
CA ALA A 121 12.78 4.16 5.11
C ALA A 121 13.95 5.11 4.82
N SER A 122 15.16 4.82 5.32
CA SER A 122 16.36 5.64 5.10
C SER A 122 16.90 5.52 3.67
N LYS A 123 16.62 4.38 3.02
CA LYS A 123 17.05 4.08 1.65
C LYS A 123 15.94 4.25 0.61
N THR A 124 14.72 4.57 1.05
CA THR A 124 13.56 4.65 0.18
C THR A 124 13.16 6.08 -0.05
N GLU A 125 13.25 6.52 -1.30
CA GLU A 125 12.74 7.82 -1.72
C GLU A 125 11.22 7.77 -1.90
N PHE A 126 10.52 8.85 -1.54
CA PHE A 126 9.11 9.00 -1.85
C PHE A 126 8.93 9.68 -3.23
N SER A 127 7.84 9.30 -3.91
CA SER A 127 7.55 9.85 -5.24
C SER A 127 7.12 11.31 -5.14
N VAL A 128 7.76 12.15 -5.93
CA VAL A 128 7.45 13.58 -6.05
C VAL A 128 6.66 13.80 -7.35
N THR A 129 5.39 14.19 -7.24
CA THR A 129 4.48 14.26 -8.39
C THR A 129 3.92 15.64 -8.70
N ASP A 130 4.04 16.63 -7.82
CA ASP A 130 3.57 18.00 -8.06
C ASP A 130 4.62 19.06 -7.65
N LEU A 131 4.31 20.34 -7.98
CA LEU A 131 5.23 21.45 -7.75
C LEU A 131 5.56 21.69 -6.25
N ILE A 132 4.66 21.34 -5.34
CA ILE A 132 4.88 21.46 -3.90
C ILE A 132 5.87 20.38 -3.46
N GLN A 133 5.67 19.16 -3.92
CA GLN A 133 6.55 18.02 -3.65
C GLN A 133 7.96 18.24 -4.20
N LEU A 134 8.09 18.89 -5.39
CA LEU A 134 9.40 19.25 -5.97
C LEU A 134 10.23 20.22 -5.09
N ARG A 135 9.59 20.92 -4.15
CA ARG A 135 10.26 21.80 -3.20
C ARG A 135 10.57 21.14 -1.87
N CYS A 136 10.33 19.85 -1.73
CA CYS A 136 10.65 19.12 -0.52
C CYS A 136 12.18 19.17 -0.25
N PRO A 137 12.60 19.55 0.96
CA PRO A 137 14.00 19.68 1.28
C PRO A 137 14.73 18.33 1.46
N VAL A 138 13.98 17.25 1.53
CA VAL A 138 14.47 15.88 1.79
C VAL A 138 13.94 14.91 0.75
N LYS A 139 14.56 13.73 0.63
CA LYS A 139 14.23 12.74 -0.39
C LYS A 139 13.71 11.42 0.15
N THR A 140 14.24 11.00 1.30
CA THR A 140 13.88 9.70 1.88
C THR A 140 12.74 9.81 2.87
N TRP A 141 12.05 8.68 3.07
CA TRP A 141 10.96 8.61 4.06
C TRP A 141 11.47 8.89 5.47
N GLN A 142 12.66 8.41 5.84
CA GLN A 142 13.21 8.68 7.18
C GLN A 142 13.48 10.16 7.39
N GLU A 143 14.12 10.83 6.44
CA GLU A 143 14.35 12.28 6.53
C GLU A 143 13.03 13.06 6.68
N LEU A 144 11.98 12.64 5.95
CA LEU A 144 10.65 13.26 6.06
C LEU A 144 10.00 13.01 7.43
N ILE A 145 10.16 11.80 7.99
CA ILE A 145 9.69 11.47 9.34
C ILE A 145 10.37 12.35 10.39
N GLU A 146 11.68 12.53 10.28
CA GLU A 146 12.48 13.34 11.21
C GLU A 146 12.14 14.84 11.16
N LEU A 147 11.55 15.31 10.05
CA LEU A 147 11.02 16.66 9.92
C LEU A 147 9.63 16.85 10.56
N ALA A 148 8.98 15.79 11.04
CA ALA A 148 7.67 15.95 11.68
C ALA A 148 7.78 16.84 12.92
N ASP A 149 6.85 17.79 13.05
CA ASP A 149 6.81 18.80 14.12
C ASP A 149 6.73 18.20 15.53
N ASN A 150 6.31 16.96 15.63
CA ASN A 150 6.21 16.19 16.87
C ASN A 150 7.16 14.98 16.94
N TYR A 151 8.17 14.87 16.05
CA TYR A 151 9.14 13.77 16.07
C TYR A 151 9.88 13.68 17.42
N ASN A 152 10.32 14.83 17.95
CA ASN A 152 11.04 14.90 19.22
C ASN A 152 10.16 14.62 20.46
N ASN A 153 8.83 14.49 20.28
CA ASN A 153 7.93 14.11 21.35
C ASN A 153 7.85 12.59 21.56
N ILE A 154 8.49 11.80 20.68
CA ILE A 154 8.58 10.35 20.88
C ILE A 154 9.33 10.07 22.17
N ASP A 155 8.68 9.43 23.11
CA ASP A 155 9.26 8.98 24.37
C ASP A 155 10.01 7.65 24.14
N TRP A 156 11.23 7.75 23.65
CA TRP A 156 12.07 6.60 23.29
C TRP A 156 12.32 5.64 24.45
N GLU A 157 12.28 6.13 25.70
CA GLU A 157 12.50 5.31 26.90
C GLU A 157 11.28 4.41 27.20
N LYS A 158 10.09 4.83 26.79
CA LYS A 158 8.85 4.04 26.95
C LYS A 158 8.65 3.01 25.85
N LEU A 159 9.44 3.03 24.78
CA LEU A 159 9.25 2.10 23.68
C LEU A 159 9.71 0.69 24.06
N ASP A 160 8.79 -0.29 23.96
CA ASP A 160 9.13 -1.72 24.08
C ASP A 160 9.78 -2.22 22.77
N LYS A 161 11.00 -2.72 22.88
CA LYS A 161 11.79 -3.27 21.77
C LYS A 161 11.14 -4.50 21.10
N ASN A 162 10.15 -5.11 21.70
CA ASN A 162 9.40 -6.22 21.13
C ASN A 162 8.14 -5.76 20.37
N CYS A 163 7.93 -4.46 20.20
CA CYS A 163 6.74 -3.92 19.58
C CYS A 163 7.01 -3.29 18.22
N THR A 164 5.99 -3.30 17.39
CA THR A 164 5.87 -2.48 16.18
C THR A 164 4.91 -1.33 16.48
N TYR A 165 5.39 -0.11 16.29
CA TYR A 165 4.60 1.12 16.43
C TYR A 165 4.16 1.59 15.05
N MET A 166 2.87 1.78 14.88
CA MET A 166 2.27 2.18 13.61
C MET A 166 1.84 3.63 13.66
N PHE A 167 2.28 4.39 12.66
CA PHE A 167 1.95 5.82 12.55
C PHE A 167 1.34 6.12 11.18
N GLU A 168 0.51 7.16 11.14
CA GLU A 168 0.20 7.84 9.90
C GLU A 168 1.04 9.12 9.83
N LEU A 169 1.86 9.23 8.80
CA LEU A 169 2.62 10.44 8.49
C LEU A 169 1.81 11.29 7.53
N VAL A 170 1.44 12.47 7.96
CA VAL A 170 0.83 13.49 7.11
C VAL A 170 1.85 14.55 6.72
N SER A 171 1.77 15.04 5.48
CA SER A 171 2.76 15.98 4.94
C SER A 171 2.21 16.66 3.69
N PRO A 172 2.58 17.93 3.42
CA PRO A 172 2.27 18.56 2.14
C PRO A 172 3.00 17.90 0.96
N TYR A 173 4.07 17.16 1.23
CA TYR A 173 4.94 16.56 0.22
C TYR A 173 4.51 15.15 -0.21
N THR A 174 3.78 14.44 0.63
CA THR A 174 3.27 13.08 0.38
C THR A 174 1.75 13.05 0.41
N LYS A 175 1.13 14.14 -0.03
CA LYS A 175 -0.33 14.29 -0.09
C LYS A 175 -0.96 13.12 -0.85
N VAL A 176 -1.93 12.46 -0.22
CA VAL A 176 -2.82 11.50 -0.87
C VAL A 176 -4.01 12.25 -1.47
N VAL A 177 -4.91 12.76 -0.63
CA VAL A 177 -6.05 13.58 -1.06
C VAL A 177 -6.12 14.86 -0.23
N ILE A 178 -6.08 14.76 1.10
CA ILE A 178 -6.21 15.89 2.02
C ILE A 178 -4.89 16.68 2.07
N PRO A 179 -4.91 17.99 1.82
CA PRO A 179 -3.71 18.83 1.89
C PRO A 179 -3.43 19.22 3.34
N TYR A 180 -2.49 18.55 3.99
CA TYR A 180 -1.99 18.98 5.28
C TYR A 180 -0.90 20.04 5.10
N PRO A 181 -0.97 21.18 5.81
CA PRO A 181 0.04 22.25 5.69
C PRO A 181 1.29 22.02 6.55
N TYR A 182 1.37 20.91 7.26
CA TYR A 182 2.42 20.55 8.20
C TYR A 182 2.88 19.11 8.01
N ILE A 183 4.02 18.74 8.59
CA ILE A 183 4.51 17.37 8.66
C ILE A 183 4.30 16.89 10.09
N ARG A 184 3.54 15.82 10.29
CA ARG A 184 3.19 15.29 11.62
C ARG A 184 2.96 13.80 11.63
N LEU A 185 3.35 13.16 12.74
CA LEU A 185 3.07 11.77 13.03
C LEU A 185 1.80 11.65 13.89
N HIS A 186 0.93 10.71 13.54
CA HIS A 186 -0.19 10.29 14.38
C HIS A 186 0.03 8.83 14.78
N HIS A 187 0.13 8.54 16.08
CA HIS A 187 0.28 7.17 16.57
C HIS A 187 -1.06 6.43 16.47
N LEU A 188 -1.10 5.43 15.60
CA LEU A 188 -2.32 4.68 15.29
C LEU A 188 -2.52 3.48 16.21
N ALA A 189 -1.47 2.72 16.47
CA ALA A 189 -1.49 1.52 17.31
C ALA A 189 -0.07 1.01 17.61
N THR A 190 0.02 0.17 18.64
CA THR A 190 1.21 -0.62 18.97
C THR A 190 0.87 -2.09 18.92
N ARG A 191 1.75 -2.92 18.36
CA ARG A 191 1.59 -4.38 18.33
C ARG A 191 2.84 -5.09 18.83
N ASN A 192 2.65 -6.01 19.74
CA ASN A 192 3.71 -6.88 20.23
C ASN A 192 4.06 -7.96 19.19
N ASN A 193 5.33 -8.04 18.79
CA ASN A 193 5.83 -8.94 17.76
C ASN A 193 5.97 -10.40 18.22
N ILE A 194 5.83 -10.66 19.53
CA ILE A 194 5.91 -12.00 20.12
C ILE A 194 4.51 -12.60 20.23
N THR A 195 3.58 -11.85 20.81
CA THR A 195 2.19 -12.29 21.03
C THR A 195 1.30 -12.07 19.82
N TYR A 196 1.71 -11.16 18.92
CA TYR A 196 0.95 -10.65 17.76
C TYR A 196 -0.34 -9.91 18.16
N GLN A 197 -0.44 -9.49 19.41
CA GLN A 197 -1.58 -8.74 19.92
C GLN A 197 -1.26 -7.24 19.93
N GLU A 198 -2.29 -6.45 19.72
CA GLU A 198 -2.17 -5.00 19.88
C GLU A 198 -2.29 -4.62 21.35
N GLU A 199 -1.63 -3.53 21.72
CA GLU A 199 -1.54 -3.01 23.07
C GLU A 199 -1.76 -1.50 23.05
N GLU A 200 -2.45 -0.98 24.08
CA GLU A 200 -2.56 0.45 24.25
C GLU A 200 -1.30 0.99 24.92
N GLN A 201 -0.63 1.90 24.23
CA GLN A 201 0.55 2.59 24.77
C GLN A 201 0.45 4.09 24.53
N ASP A 202 0.98 4.88 25.45
CA ASP A 202 1.20 6.31 25.28
C ASP A 202 2.70 6.56 25.15
N ILE A 203 3.11 6.97 23.95
CA ILE A 203 4.49 7.19 23.55
C ILE A 203 4.80 8.68 23.31
N GLY A 204 3.95 9.60 23.80
CA GLY A 204 4.11 11.04 23.63
C GLY A 204 3.63 11.60 22.29
N ILE A 205 3.16 10.74 21.37
CA ILE A 205 2.66 11.15 20.06
C ILE A 205 1.13 11.17 20.04
N CYS A 206 0.55 12.20 19.43
CA CYS A 206 -0.89 12.36 19.31
C CYS A 206 -1.53 11.16 18.59
N LYS A 207 -2.68 10.73 19.11
CA LYS A 207 -3.53 9.70 18.49
C LYS A 207 -4.61 10.37 17.63
N PRO A 208 -5.22 9.64 16.68
CA PRO A 208 -6.41 10.11 15.97
C PRO A 208 -7.51 10.52 16.96
N HIS A 209 -8.26 11.56 16.61
CA HIS A 209 -9.39 12.00 17.44
C HIS A 209 -10.44 10.89 17.56
N SER A 210 -11.04 10.77 18.75
CA SER A 210 -12.10 9.79 19.03
C SER A 210 -13.45 10.49 19.17
N TYR A 211 -14.47 9.93 18.50
CA TYR A 211 -15.83 10.47 18.47
C TYR A 211 -16.77 9.66 19.37
N PRO A 212 -17.73 10.29 20.04
CA PRO A 212 -18.71 9.62 20.89
C PRO A 212 -19.85 9.00 20.04
N ILE A 213 -19.50 8.12 19.12
CA ILE A 213 -20.43 7.41 18.24
C ILE A 213 -20.42 5.93 18.64
N HIS A 214 -21.61 5.34 18.82
CA HIS A 214 -21.76 4.03 19.45
C HIS A 214 -22.52 3.00 18.61
N THR A 215 -23.01 3.38 17.42
CA THR A 215 -23.69 2.47 16.49
C THR A 215 -23.14 2.60 15.08
N LEU A 216 -23.36 1.56 14.26
CA LEU A 216 -23.00 1.61 12.85
C LEU A 216 -23.78 2.68 12.10
N GLU A 217 -25.08 2.74 12.37
CA GLU A 217 -26.01 3.65 11.72
C GLU A 217 -25.60 5.11 11.97
N ASP A 218 -25.29 5.46 13.22
CA ASP A 218 -24.83 6.81 13.59
C ASP A 218 -23.47 7.12 12.93
N CYS A 219 -22.57 6.12 12.86
CA CYS A 219 -21.26 6.31 12.26
C CYS A 219 -21.36 6.54 10.74
N VAL A 220 -22.22 5.80 10.05
CA VAL A 220 -22.47 5.99 8.61
C VAL A 220 -23.11 7.37 8.38
N ALA A 221 -24.14 7.73 9.15
CA ALA A 221 -24.79 9.04 9.06
C ALA A 221 -23.78 10.18 9.33
N ALA A 222 -22.93 10.04 10.34
CA ALA A 222 -21.87 11.01 10.62
C ALA A 222 -20.87 11.13 9.45
N ALA A 223 -20.47 10.01 8.84
CA ALA A 223 -19.56 10.00 7.71
C ALA A 223 -20.13 10.73 6.48
N GLU A 224 -21.45 10.65 6.23
CA GLU A 224 -22.13 11.34 5.16
C GLU A 224 -22.14 12.89 5.33
N HIS A 225 -22.00 13.36 6.56
CA HIS A 225 -22.01 14.79 6.91
C HIS A 225 -20.61 15.37 7.12
N LEU A 226 -19.55 14.56 6.99
CA LEU A 226 -18.17 15.06 7.09
C LEU A 226 -17.86 16.05 5.96
N SER A 227 -17.10 17.08 6.30
CA SER A 227 -16.56 17.99 5.27
C SER A 227 -15.57 17.23 4.38
N LYS A 228 -15.30 17.81 3.21
CA LYS A 228 -14.33 17.27 2.23
C LYS A 228 -12.90 17.10 2.77
N ASP A 229 -12.60 17.73 3.91
CA ASP A 229 -11.28 17.72 4.53
C ASP A 229 -11.11 16.54 5.52
N TYR A 230 -12.06 15.59 5.52
CA TYR A 230 -12.02 14.37 6.32
C TYR A 230 -12.24 13.15 5.43
N GLU A 231 -11.38 12.15 5.58
CA GLU A 231 -11.49 10.91 4.79
C GLU A 231 -12.63 10.01 5.31
N GLY A 232 -12.92 10.06 6.60
CA GLY A 232 -13.91 9.21 7.25
C GLY A 232 -13.46 8.73 8.62
N PHE A 233 -13.87 7.52 8.98
CA PHE A 233 -13.59 6.91 10.27
C PHE A 233 -12.92 5.54 10.17
N VAL A 234 -12.13 5.21 11.19
CA VAL A 234 -11.72 3.84 11.52
C VAL A 234 -12.42 3.46 12.82
N VAL A 235 -13.22 2.40 12.78
CA VAL A 235 -13.87 1.84 13.97
C VAL A 235 -13.06 0.66 14.47
N VAL A 236 -12.73 0.65 15.76
CA VAL A 236 -11.95 -0.41 16.40
C VAL A 236 -12.60 -0.86 17.69
N ASP A 237 -12.82 -2.18 17.89
CA ASP A 237 -13.37 -2.75 19.12
C ASP A 237 -12.26 -3.20 20.11
N LYS A 238 -12.67 -3.68 21.26
CA LYS A 238 -11.74 -4.18 22.32
C LYS A 238 -10.86 -5.36 21.89
N ASN A 239 -11.23 -6.08 20.82
CA ASN A 239 -10.46 -7.18 20.26
C ASN A 239 -9.56 -6.71 19.11
N TYR A 240 -9.47 -5.39 18.90
CA TYR A 240 -8.75 -4.75 17.80
C TYR A 240 -9.25 -5.12 16.40
N HIS A 241 -10.52 -5.60 16.30
CA HIS A 241 -11.18 -5.71 15.02
C HIS A 241 -11.42 -4.30 14.46
N ARG A 242 -11.17 -4.13 13.16
CA ARG A 242 -11.27 -2.81 12.50
C ARG A 242 -12.09 -2.87 11.23
N VAL A 243 -12.85 -1.80 11.02
CA VAL A 243 -13.48 -1.49 9.74
C VAL A 243 -13.24 -0.02 9.41
N LYS A 244 -13.31 0.31 8.11
CA LYS A 244 -13.29 1.68 7.62
C LYS A 244 -14.72 2.10 7.27
N ILE A 245 -15.05 3.35 7.55
CA ILE A 245 -16.29 4.00 7.10
C ILE A 245 -15.86 5.33 6.49
N LYS A 246 -15.90 5.42 5.16
CA LYS A 246 -15.40 6.59 4.44
C LYS A 246 -16.49 7.63 4.20
N ASN A 247 -16.05 8.85 4.03
CA ASN A 247 -16.88 9.98 3.65
C ASN A 247 -17.31 9.82 2.16
N PRO A 248 -18.60 9.71 1.84
CA PRO A 248 -19.05 9.64 0.44
C PRO A 248 -18.67 10.85 -0.39
N THR A 249 -18.62 12.04 0.23
CA THR A 249 -18.20 13.28 -0.44
C THR A 249 -16.73 13.21 -0.87
N TYR A 250 -15.87 12.60 -0.07
CA TYR A 250 -14.48 12.33 -0.41
C TYR A 250 -14.37 11.44 -1.68
N LEU A 251 -15.18 10.40 -1.77
CA LEU A 251 -15.27 9.54 -2.96
C LEU A 251 -15.88 10.27 -4.16
N MET A 252 -16.88 11.14 -3.91
CA MET A 252 -17.50 11.96 -4.96
C MET A 252 -16.54 13.00 -5.54
N MET A 253 -15.62 13.56 -4.76
CA MET A 253 -14.64 14.54 -5.28
C MET A 253 -13.76 13.94 -6.38
N HIS A 254 -13.42 12.65 -6.31
CA HIS A 254 -12.74 11.96 -7.40
C HIS A 254 -13.61 11.86 -8.66
N ARG A 255 -14.94 11.84 -8.51
CA ARG A 255 -15.91 11.77 -9.62
C ARG A 255 -16.25 13.13 -10.21
N MET A 256 -16.39 14.16 -9.35
CA MET A 256 -16.88 15.50 -9.78
C MET A 256 -15.87 16.33 -10.57
N ALA A 257 -14.62 15.93 -10.65
CA ALA A 257 -13.60 16.62 -11.43
C ALA A 257 -13.92 16.72 -12.95
N ASN A 258 -14.97 16.01 -13.44
CA ASN A 258 -15.38 15.98 -14.85
C ASN A 258 -16.91 15.83 -15.01
N ASN A 259 -17.70 16.84 -14.62
CA ASN A 259 -19.15 16.90 -14.87
C ASN A 259 -19.91 15.60 -14.51
N GLY A 260 -19.56 14.95 -13.42
CA GLY A 260 -20.21 13.72 -12.95
C GLY A 260 -19.64 12.41 -13.52
N GLN A 261 -18.63 12.48 -14.38
CA GLN A 261 -17.91 11.30 -14.86
C GLN A 261 -16.60 11.12 -14.11
N ILE A 262 -16.28 9.86 -13.77
CA ILE A 262 -14.98 9.56 -13.19
C ILE A 262 -13.88 9.74 -14.25
N THR A 263 -12.81 10.42 -13.91
CA THR A 263 -11.65 10.55 -14.80
C THR A 263 -10.83 9.28 -14.83
N LEU A 264 -10.19 8.97 -15.93
CA LEU A 264 -9.22 7.86 -16.02
C LEU A 264 -8.10 8.00 -14.97
N LYS A 265 -7.67 9.22 -14.68
CA LYS A 265 -6.69 9.50 -13.60
C LYS A 265 -7.21 9.05 -12.23
N ALA A 266 -8.49 9.31 -11.93
CA ALA A 266 -9.11 8.89 -10.68
C ALA A 266 -9.31 7.35 -10.63
N VAL A 267 -9.65 6.72 -11.76
CA VAL A 267 -9.71 5.24 -11.86
C VAL A 267 -8.35 4.63 -11.53
N LEU A 268 -7.27 5.13 -12.15
CA LEU A 268 -5.93 4.63 -11.88
C LEU A 268 -5.51 4.86 -10.42
N ALA A 269 -5.83 6.02 -9.83
CA ALA A 269 -5.53 6.30 -8.43
C ALA A 269 -6.26 5.35 -7.47
N LEU A 270 -7.54 5.06 -7.71
CA LEU A 270 -8.34 4.13 -6.92
C LEU A 270 -7.83 2.68 -7.05
N LEU A 271 -7.37 2.29 -8.24
CA LEU A 271 -6.73 0.99 -8.46
C LEU A 271 -5.39 0.88 -7.73
N GLU A 272 -4.56 1.94 -7.77
CA GLU A 272 -3.28 1.99 -7.07
C GLU A 272 -3.42 1.86 -5.55
N THR A 273 -4.44 2.53 -4.97
CA THR A 273 -4.71 2.49 -3.52
C THR A 273 -5.57 1.30 -3.08
N ASN A 274 -6.10 0.52 -4.04
CA ASN A 274 -7.05 -0.58 -3.81
C ASN A 274 -8.36 -0.13 -3.13
N ASP A 275 -8.82 1.08 -3.44
CA ASP A 275 -10.08 1.64 -2.94
C ASP A 275 -11.23 1.48 -3.96
N GLN A 276 -10.99 0.78 -5.09
CA GLN A 276 -11.98 0.60 -6.15
C GLN A 276 -13.25 -0.13 -5.70
N GLU A 277 -13.16 -1.14 -4.83
CA GLU A 277 -14.35 -1.89 -4.39
C GLU A 277 -15.30 -1.01 -3.58
N GLU A 278 -14.74 -0.15 -2.72
CA GLU A 278 -15.54 0.82 -1.99
C GLU A 278 -16.18 1.83 -2.93
N PHE A 279 -15.39 2.44 -3.83
CA PHE A 279 -15.92 3.37 -4.83
C PHE A 279 -17.06 2.73 -5.64
N LEU A 280 -16.87 1.49 -6.10
CA LEU A 280 -17.84 0.75 -6.91
C LEU A 280 -19.08 0.32 -6.12
N SER A 281 -19.03 0.30 -4.78
CA SER A 281 -20.22 0.07 -3.98
C SER A 281 -21.19 1.26 -3.99
N TYR A 282 -20.64 2.48 -4.11
CA TYR A 282 -21.43 3.72 -4.25
C TYR A 282 -21.76 4.03 -5.72
N PHE A 283 -20.92 3.58 -6.66
CA PHE A 283 -21.02 3.90 -8.10
C PHE A 283 -20.88 2.63 -8.95
N PRO A 284 -21.84 1.66 -8.84
CA PRO A 284 -21.75 0.37 -9.53
C PRO A 284 -21.73 0.50 -11.05
N GLU A 285 -22.25 1.60 -11.60
CA GLU A 285 -22.24 1.90 -13.02
C GLU A 285 -20.82 2.09 -13.58
N CYS A 286 -19.84 2.40 -12.73
CA CYS A 286 -18.43 2.56 -13.13
C CYS A 286 -17.69 1.21 -13.25
N LYS A 287 -18.28 0.10 -12.78
CA LYS A 287 -17.64 -1.23 -12.76
C LYS A 287 -17.08 -1.67 -14.12
N PRO A 288 -17.78 -1.48 -15.27
CA PRO A 288 -17.23 -1.86 -16.57
C PRO A 288 -15.94 -1.11 -16.92
N LEU A 289 -15.87 0.20 -16.63
CA LEU A 289 -14.66 1.01 -16.87
C LEU A 289 -13.48 0.54 -16.01
N PHE A 290 -13.70 0.30 -14.71
CA PHE A 290 -12.66 -0.22 -13.82
C PHE A 290 -12.15 -1.58 -14.31
N LYS A 291 -13.05 -2.48 -14.69
CA LYS A 291 -12.67 -3.79 -15.23
C LYS A 291 -11.83 -3.65 -16.49
N THR A 292 -12.24 -2.82 -17.45
CA THR A 292 -11.46 -2.57 -18.67
C THR A 292 -10.07 -2.07 -18.37
N VAL A 293 -9.94 -1.10 -17.46
CA VAL A 293 -8.62 -0.56 -17.07
C VAL A 293 -7.75 -1.60 -16.36
N GLN A 294 -8.34 -2.42 -15.48
CA GLN A 294 -7.63 -3.53 -14.82
C GLN A 294 -7.13 -4.55 -15.85
N ASP A 295 -7.98 -4.96 -16.78
CA ASP A 295 -7.63 -5.93 -17.84
C ASP A 295 -6.46 -5.39 -18.70
N ILE A 296 -6.45 -4.07 -18.98
CA ILE A 296 -5.33 -3.40 -19.69
C ILE A 296 -4.04 -3.45 -18.86
N LEU A 297 -4.10 -3.14 -17.56
CA LEU A 297 -2.92 -3.17 -16.69
C LEU A 297 -2.35 -4.59 -16.58
N LEU A 298 -3.19 -5.60 -16.46
CA LEU A 298 -2.78 -7.01 -16.45
C LEU A 298 -2.18 -7.43 -17.79
N SER A 299 -2.72 -6.96 -18.92
CA SER A 299 -2.12 -7.22 -20.23
C SER A 299 -0.72 -6.61 -20.36
N TYR A 300 -0.51 -5.41 -19.84
CA TYR A 300 0.81 -4.77 -19.82
C TYR A 300 1.82 -5.55 -18.96
N GLU A 301 1.38 -6.07 -17.83
CA GLU A 301 2.22 -6.94 -17.01
C GLU A 301 2.59 -8.22 -17.74
N ALA A 302 1.62 -8.90 -18.34
CA ALA A 302 1.85 -10.11 -19.11
C ALA A 302 2.84 -9.87 -20.29
N GLU A 303 2.68 -8.75 -21.01
CA GLU A 303 3.61 -8.37 -22.08
C GLU A 303 5.03 -8.13 -21.55
N MET A 304 5.17 -7.41 -20.44
CA MET A 304 6.48 -7.15 -19.82
C MET A 304 7.18 -8.44 -19.41
N LEU A 305 6.45 -9.37 -18.82
CA LEU A 305 6.99 -10.68 -18.41
C LEU A 305 7.34 -11.55 -19.62
N ALA A 306 6.50 -11.56 -20.66
CA ALA A 306 6.77 -12.28 -21.91
C ALA A 306 8.02 -11.74 -22.61
N ASP A 307 8.18 -10.41 -22.67
CA ASP A 307 9.37 -9.80 -23.26
C ASP A 307 10.63 -10.14 -22.46
N VAL A 308 10.58 -10.11 -21.13
CA VAL A 308 11.73 -10.55 -20.31
C VAL A 308 12.08 -12.01 -20.58
N ALA A 309 11.08 -12.89 -20.64
CA ALA A 309 11.29 -14.31 -20.93
C ALA A 309 11.89 -14.54 -22.33
N LEU A 310 11.48 -13.72 -23.31
CA LEU A 310 12.00 -13.76 -24.68
C LEU A 310 13.47 -13.32 -24.77
N TYR A 311 13.84 -12.25 -24.06
CA TYR A 311 15.17 -11.64 -24.21
C TYR A 311 16.21 -12.19 -23.24
N LYS A 312 15.81 -12.66 -22.04
CA LYS A 312 16.75 -13.15 -21.02
C LYS A 312 17.69 -14.27 -21.51
N PRO A 313 17.23 -15.29 -22.27
CA PRO A 313 18.13 -16.35 -22.78
C PRO A 313 19.16 -15.85 -23.78
N GLN A 314 18.95 -14.68 -24.41
CA GLN A 314 19.84 -14.14 -25.44
C GLN A 314 21.05 -13.40 -24.84
N LEU A 315 21.08 -13.20 -23.50
CA LEU A 315 22.21 -12.60 -22.80
C LEU A 315 23.51 -13.40 -22.95
N ASP A 316 23.41 -14.72 -23.16
CA ASP A 316 24.56 -15.60 -23.29
C ASP A 316 25.13 -15.60 -24.74
N THR A 317 24.40 -15.05 -25.71
CA THR A 317 24.74 -15.13 -27.15
C THR A 317 25.00 -13.76 -27.79
N LEU A 318 24.41 -12.70 -27.28
CA LEU A 318 24.50 -11.35 -27.82
C LEU A 318 25.34 -10.42 -26.92
N SER A 319 26.13 -9.57 -27.56
CA SER A 319 26.77 -8.47 -26.83
C SER A 319 25.76 -7.48 -26.29
N ARG A 320 26.14 -6.73 -25.26
CA ARG A 320 25.25 -5.71 -24.64
C ARG A 320 24.74 -4.70 -25.68
N LYS A 321 25.56 -4.32 -26.68
CA LYS A 321 25.16 -3.36 -27.71
C LYS A 321 24.10 -3.94 -28.65
N GLU A 322 24.28 -5.20 -29.06
CA GLU A 322 23.28 -5.90 -29.89
C GLU A 322 21.97 -6.10 -29.15
N MET A 323 22.05 -6.46 -27.86
CA MET A 323 20.89 -6.62 -27.00
C MET A 323 20.11 -5.31 -26.82
N VAL A 324 20.80 -4.17 -26.60
CA VAL A 324 20.16 -2.85 -26.53
C VAL A 324 19.45 -2.50 -27.84
N SER A 325 20.09 -2.76 -28.98
CA SER A 325 19.51 -2.53 -30.31
C SER A 325 18.27 -3.40 -30.54
N LEU A 326 18.35 -4.68 -30.23
CA LEU A 326 17.27 -5.65 -30.39
C LEU A 326 16.05 -5.26 -29.58
N VAL A 327 16.21 -5.04 -28.26
CA VAL A 327 15.12 -4.71 -27.35
C VAL A 327 14.52 -3.35 -27.69
N SER A 328 15.36 -2.33 -28.00
CA SER A 328 14.87 -0.97 -28.30
C SER A 328 14.02 -0.88 -29.55
N ASN A 329 14.27 -1.76 -30.53
CA ASN A 329 13.54 -1.78 -31.80
C ASN A 329 12.26 -2.61 -31.74
N ASN A 330 12.15 -3.56 -30.79
CA ASN A 330 11.10 -4.57 -30.79
C ASN A 330 10.19 -4.53 -29.55
N SER A 331 10.53 -3.78 -28.49
CA SER A 331 9.71 -3.72 -27.29
C SER A 331 9.40 -2.29 -26.86
N LYS A 332 8.12 -2.04 -26.58
CA LYS A 332 7.66 -0.79 -25.92
C LYS A 332 8.05 -0.72 -24.44
N TRP A 333 8.50 -1.84 -23.85
CA TRP A 333 8.87 -1.99 -22.44
C TRP A 333 10.40 -2.02 -22.22
N LYS A 334 11.18 -1.50 -23.16
CA LYS A 334 12.64 -1.54 -23.15
C LYS A 334 13.28 -1.15 -21.82
N ASP A 335 12.82 -0.06 -21.19
CA ASP A 335 13.39 0.44 -19.93
C ASP A 335 13.16 -0.54 -18.78
N PHE A 336 12.00 -1.20 -18.74
CA PHE A 336 11.70 -2.27 -17.79
C PHE A 336 12.59 -3.49 -18.04
N ILE A 337 12.67 -3.95 -19.30
CA ILE A 337 13.47 -5.09 -19.68
C ILE A 337 14.94 -4.86 -19.32
N PHE A 338 15.49 -3.66 -19.58
CA PHE A 338 16.86 -3.34 -19.22
C PHE A 338 17.09 -3.36 -17.71
N LYS A 339 16.12 -2.92 -16.91
CA LYS A 339 16.18 -3.07 -15.46
C LYS A 339 16.19 -4.53 -15.03
N GLN A 340 15.33 -5.37 -15.61
CA GLN A 340 15.27 -6.80 -15.31
C GLN A 340 16.55 -7.55 -15.68
N LEU A 341 17.16 -7.21 -16.81
CA LEU A 341 18.32 -7.93 -17.31
C LEU A 341 19.63 -7.51 -16.64
N TRP A 342 19.75 -6.24 -16.19
CA TRP A 342 21.05 -5.69 -15.75
C TRP A 342 21.04 -5.00 -14.39
N SER A 343 19.90 -4.85 -13.72
CA SER A 343 19.86 -4.31 -12.38
C SER A 343 20.15 -5.39 -11.33
N LYS A 344 20.79 -5.00 -10.25
CA LYS A 344 20.92 -5.85 -9.06
C LYS A 344 19.60 -5.99 -8.29
N GLU A 345 18.68 -5.05 -8.49
CA GLU A 345 17.37 -5.01 -7.86
C GLU A 345 16.30 -4.96 -8.96
N PRO A 346 15.86 -6.11 -9.49
CA PRO A 346 14.79 -6.18 -10.46
C PRO A 346 13.47 -5.70 -9.82
N GLN A 347 12.69 -4.94 -10.57
CA GLN A 347 11.43 -4.35 -10.13
C GLN A 347 10.26 -5.16 -10.68
N ALA A 348 9.22 -5.43 -9.86
CA ALA A 348 8.01 -6.08 -10.35
C ALA A 348 7.29 -5.21 -11.42
N PRO A 349 6.60 -5.82 -12.41
CA PRO A 349 5.93 -5.08 -13.49
C PRO A 349 4.98 -4.01 -12.99
N MET A 350 4.10 -4.33 -12.05
CA MET A 350 3.15 -3.37 -11.48
C MET A 350 3.85 -2.25 -10.69
N GLU A 351 4.90 -2.57 -9.95
CA GLU A 351 5.72 -1.57 -9.27
C GLU A 351 6.39 -0.60 -10.27
N TYR A 352 6.83 -1.11 -11.41
CA TYR A 352 7.36 -0.30 -12.49
C TYR A 352 6.29 0.60 -13.10
N LEU A 353 5.08 0.10 -13.34
CA LEU A 353 3.97 0.87 -13.89
C LEU A 353 3.54 2.00 -12.93
N TRP A 354 3.35 1.69 -11.65
CA TRP A 354 2.95 2.68 -10.65
C TRP A 354 4.06 3.65 -10.23
N GLY A 355 5.31 3.21 -10.27
CA GLY A 355 6.48 4.01 -9.87
C GLY A 355 7.13 4.73 -11.05
N THR A 356 7.95 3.99 -11.81
CA THR A 356 8.87 4.58 -12.81
C THR A 356 8.16 5.26 -13.98
N VAL A 357 7.01 4.73 -14.42
CA VAL A 357 6.28 5.28 -15.59
C VAL A 357 4.94 5.92 -15.23
N ARG A 358 4.66 6.14 -13.93
CA ARG A 358 3.39 6.69 -13.45
C ARG A 358 2.91 7.90 -14.27
N GLY A 359 3.79 8.87 -14.56
CA GLY A 359 3.46 10.04 -15.36
C GLY A 359 3.07 9.74 -16.81
N ARG A 360 3.51 8.61 -17.36
CA ARG A 360 3.21 8.14 -18.73
C ARG A 360 2.14 7.07 -18.78
N LEU A 361 1.81 6.46 -17.63
CA LEU A 361 0.83 5.37 -17.55
C LEU A 361 -0.56 5.86 -17.98
N LEU A 362 -0.97 7.03 -17.52
CA LEU A 362 -2.25 7.64 -17.91
C LEU A 362 -2.37 7.78 -19.43
N GLU A 363 -1.34 8.29 -20.10
CA GLU A 363 -1.34 8.44 -21.56
C GLU A 363 -1.30 7.10 -22.28
N ARG A 364 -0.60 6.08 -21.73
CA ARG A 364 -0.60 4.73 -22.30
C ARG A 364 -1.97 4.09 -22.25
N VAL A 365 -2.61 4.10 -21.06
CA VAL A 365 -3.96 3.53 -20.87
C VAL A 365 -5.00 4.31 -21.70
N LYS A 366 -4.91 5.63 -21.75
CA LYS A 366 -5.79 6.47 -22.55
C LYS A 366 -5.75 6.14 -24.06
N ASN A 367 -4.58 5.78 -24.58
CA ASN A 367 -4.37 5.44 -25.98
C ASN A 367 -4.44 3.92 -26.24
N ASP A 368 -4.83 3.12 -25.24
CA ASP A 368 -4.95 1.68 -25.42
C ASP A 368 -6.18 1.34 -26.28
N PRO A 369 -6.04 0.46 -27.29
CA PRO A 369 -7.14 0.10 -28.16
C PRO A 369 -8.38 -0.45 -27.45
N HIS A 370 -8.19 -1.22 -26.39
CA HIS A 370 -9.32 -1.77 -25.60
C HIS A 370 -10.11 -0.69 -24.88
N LEU A 371 -9.44 0.35 -24.35
CA LEU A 371 -10.13 1.47 -23.73
C LEU A 371 -10.85 2.32 -24.79
N ILE A 372 -10.21 2.58 -25.92
CA ILE A 372 -10.81 3.34 -27.02
C ILE A 372 -12.06 2.63 -27.53
N GLU A 373 -12.00 1.32 -27.74
CA GLU A 373 -13.16 0.52 -28.13
C GLU A 373 -14.28 0.55 -27.07
N PHE A 374 -13.90 0.45 -25.79
CA PHE A 374 -14.86 0.55 -24.68
C PHE A 374 -15.60 1.89 -24.65
N LEU A 375 -14.87 3.00 -24.82
CA LEU A 375 -15.43 4.37 -24.78
C LEU A 375 -16.24 4.73 -26.04
N SER A 376 -16.12 3.96 -27.13
CA SER A 376 -16.86 4.16 -28.39
C SER A 376 -18.23 3.47 -28.41
N LYS A 377 -18.51 2.62 -27.45
CA LYS A 377 -19.78 1.92 -27.23
C LYS A 377 -20.69 2.68 -26.27
#